data_a7f15b4459fb0e6c3215533bcd35da2d
#
_entry.id   a7f15b4459fb0e6c3215533bcd35da2d
#
_cell.length_a   1.000
_cell.length_b   1.000
_cell.length_c   1.000
_cell.angle_alpha   90.00
_cell.angle_beta   90.00
_cell.angle_gamma   90.00
#
_symmetry.space_group_name_H-M   'P 1'
#
loop_
_entity.id
_entity.type
_entity.pdbx_description
1 polymer ?
#
loop_
_entity_poly.entity_id
_entity_poly.type
_entity_poly.pdbx_seq_one_letter_code
_entity_poly.pdbx_strand_id
1 'polypeptide(L)'
;MGVVDVPGHERFVRNMVAGAAGIDFVLLVIAADEGVMPQTREHLEICSLLGIRHGMVALTKIDMVDPDLLELAKEDVASFLEGTFLEGSSIFPVSSVTGEGLEALRQAIRAQSRELAPRRRQDLFRLPVDRVFTLRGHGTVVTGTLISGKAKPGDDVELLPSRRLSRIRSIQTHGTDVEEATPGHRTSINLAGLDVEDIHRGDVIARPGTLFPSSRWVLSLRCLSSSPRALRHRAEIHFHHGAKEVPARLYFYDRDKLAPGETALAEVRFSPENGEETRMAGVFGERCVIRAFSHLRTVAGGSVLIPLDSAPRRRDMTPHMREKLLTMPDAVDQTGEEDRLVTQLELAGPHGATQAALSVLTNLEARRLEKLVQTLSGKGRIACYDREGRAWIAAPALQKLSDAVLARAAEFHKREPLKPGMAKGVLIPAQVPPRLAHFMLEKLIRSGALVAEGELLRLADHRVSLASDQSALREKLVEAHRAAPMTPPNLKDVLEELGVTLKEAAPVLRLLQQEGALVKVSEGLWYDAAAVEDLKKRTRAWFESQDDLTPGAFKEVTGGLTRKYLIPLLEYFDRERFTMRVGDRRQLRGRVS
;
A
#
# COMPACT_ATOMS: atom_id res chain seq x y z
N MET A 1 16.02 2.93 36.28
CA MET A 1 15.03 1.83 36.25
C MET A 1 13.69 2.39 36.67
N GLY A 2 12.64 2.20 35.88
CA GLY A 2 11.25 2.51 36.25
C GLY A 2 10.57 1.23 36.75
N VAL A 3 9.79 1.34 37.80
CA VAL A 3 8.97 0.23 38.32
C VAL A 3 7.51 0.55 38.00
N VAL A 4 6.81 -0.39 37.40
CA VAL A 4 5.38 -0.30 37.13
C VAL A 4 4.69 -1.36 38.00
N ASP A 5 3.97 -0.91 39.01
CA ASP A 5 3.13 -1.78 39.81
C ASP A 5 1.84 -2.09 39.06
N VAL A 6 1.53 -3.38 38.92
CA VAL A 6 0.38 -3.88 38.15
C VAL A 6 -0.62 -4.51 39.10
N PRO A 7 -1.85 -3.98 39.19
CA PRO A 7 -2.87 -4.55 40.04
C PRO A 7 -3.19 -6.01 39.66
N GLY A 8 -3.19 -6.93 40.64
CA GLY A 8 -3.39 -8.35 40.40
C GLY A 8 -4.79 -8.76 39.98
N HIS A 9 -5.83 -7.93 40.19
CA HIS A 9 -7.21 -8.30 39.94
C HIS A 9 -7.57 -8.24 38.45
N GLU A 10 -8.28 -9.24 37.94
CA GLU A 10 -8.65 -9.38 36.50
C GLU A 10 -9.34 -8.16 35.87
N ARG A 11 -10.05 -7.32 36.66
CA ARG A 11 -10.62 -6.04 36.19
C ARG A 11 -9.57 -5.04 35.73
N PHE A 12 -8.33 -5.18 36.17
CA PHE A 12 -7.22 -4.26 35.87
C PHE A 12 -6.27 -4.80 34.80
N VAL A 13 -6.54 -5.95 34.18
CA VAL A 13 -5.75 -6.49 33.07
C VAL A 13 -5.57 -5.46 31.95
N ARG A 14 -6.58 -4.61 31.70
CA ARG A 14 -6.48 -3.48 30.78
C ARG A 14 -5.35 -2.50 31.15
N ASN A 15 -5.14 -2.24 32.43
CA ASN A 15 -4.05 -1.37 32.89
C ASN A 15 -2.69 -2.06 32.81
N MET A 16 -2.68 -3.38 33.05
CA MET A 16 -1.51 -4.22 32.87
C MET A 16 -1.01 -4.19 31.41
N VAL A 17 -1.89 -4.50 30.45
CA VAL A 17 -1.54 -4.49 29.02
C VAL A 17 -1.04 -3.11 28.60
N ALA A 18 -1.68 -2.03 29.07
CA ALA A 18 -1.25 -0.66 28.79
C ALA A 18 0.13 -0.33 29.35
N GLY A 19 0.44 -0.82 30.56
CA GLY A 19 1.74 -0.63 31.20
C GLY A 19 2.83 -1.51 30.63
N ALA A 20 2.48 -2.73 30.22
CA ALA A 20 3.43 -3.77 29.83
C ALA A 20 4.05 -3.56 28.43
N ALA A 21 3.46 -2.73 27.56
CA ALA A 21 4.01 -2.40 26.24
C ALA A 21 5.42 -1.78 26.29
N GLY A 22 5.85 -1.35 27.47
CA GLY A 22 7.15 -0.73 27.73
C GLY A 22 8.06 -1.51 28.67
N ILE A 23 7.69 -2.73 29.09
CA ILE A 23 8.42 -3.49 30.12
C ILE A 23 9.53 -4.34 29.50
N ASP A 24 10.72 -4.30 30.08
CA ASP A 24 11.88 -5.09 29.66
C ASP A 24 12.07 -6.34 30.51
N PHE A 25 11.51 -6.35 31.73
CA PHE A 25 11.72 -7.34 32.76
C PHE A 25 10.49 -7.45 33.66
N VAL A 26 10.08 -8.67 34.07
CA VAL A 26 8.98 -8.90 34.99
C VAL A 26 9.50 -9.46 36.31
N LEU A 27 9.01 -8.91 37.42
CA LEU A 27 9.09 -9.54 38.73
C LEU A 27 7.72 -10.17 39.03
N LEU A 28 7.64 -11.50 38.92
CA LEU A 28 6.43 -12.24 39.23
C LEU A 28 6.34 -12.42 40.76
N VAL A 29 5.29 -11.87 41.37
CA VAL A 29 5.10 -11.91 42.80
C VAL A 29 4.06 -12.96 43.14
N ILE A 30 4.44 -13.96 43.96
CA ILE A 30 3.58 -15.04 44.42
C ILE A 30 3.68 -15.11 45.95
N ALA A 31 2.57 -15.23 46.65
CA ALA A 31 2.56 -15.40 48.08
C ALA A 31 2.70 -16.88 48.45
N ALA A 32 3.62 -17.20 49.40
CA ALA A 32 3.92 -18.57 49.76
C ALA A 32 2.75 -19.29 50.44
N ASP A 33 1.90 -18.51 51.12
CA ASP A 33 0.67 -19.01 51.80
C ASP A 33 -0.49 -19.29 50.82
N GLU A 34 -0.52 -18.65 49.65
CA GLU A 34 -1.62 -18.75 48.67
C GLU A 34 -1.25 -19.60 47.45
N GLY A 35 0.06 -19.66 47.10
CA GLY A 35 0.55 -20.36 45.94
C GLY A 35 0.21 -19.69 44.59
N VAL A 36 0.20 -20.46 43.50
CA VAL A 36 -0.07 -19.99 42.14
C VAL A 36 -1.57 -19.80 41.93
N MET A 37 -2.02 -18.57 41.90
CA MET A 37 -3.41 -18.18 41.67
C MET A 37 -3.77 -18.15 40.17
N PRO A 38 -5.06 -18.31 39.79
CA PRO A 38 -5.49 -18.21 38.39
C PRO A 38 -5.07 -16.91 37.71
N GLN A 39 -5.05 -15.79 38.43
CA GLN A 39 -4.61 -14.48 37.96
C GLN A 39 -3.13 -14.45 37.65
N THR A 40 -2.30 -15.17 38.43
CA THR A 40 -0.86 -15.30 38.19
C THR A 40 -0.60 -15.95 36.80
N ARG A 41 -1.40 -16.97 36.45
CA ARG A 41 -1.35 -17.65 35.16
C ARG A 41 -1.71 -16.69 34.02
N GLU A 42 -2.81 -15.94 34.12
CA GLU A 42 -3.23 -14.97 33.10
C GLU A 42 -2.17 -13.87 32.91
N HIS A 43 -1.58 -13.37 34.00
CA HIS A 43 -0.55 -12.36 33.95
C HIS A 43 0.71 -12.86 33.23
N LEU A 44 1.16 -14.09 33.52
CA LEU A 44 2.32 -14.67 32.86
C LEU A 44 2.06 -14.90 31.37
N GLU A 45 0.87 -15.39 31.00
CA GLU A 45 0.44 -15.53 29.61
C GLU A 45 0.45 -14.18 28.86
N ILE A 46 -0.07 -13.12 29.49
CA ILE A 46 -0.05 -11.77 28.90
C ILE A 46 1.38 -11.28 28.72
N CYS A 47 2.26 -11.45 29.70
CA CYS A 47 3.66 -11.10 29.59
C CYS A 47 4.35 -11.85 28.42
N SER A 48 4.05 -13.13 28.27
CA SER A 48 4.53 -13.94 27.13
C SER A 48 4.03 -13.41 25.79
N LEU A 49 2.73 -13.09 25.67
CA LEU A 49 2.13 -12.51 24.46
C LEU A 49 2.74 -11.14 24.10
N LEU A 50 3.06 -10.33 25.10
CA LEU A 50 3.72 -9.04 24.95
C LEU A 50 5.23 -9.16 24.64
N GLY A 51 5.76 -10.38 24.60
CA GLY A 51 7.13 -10.67 24.20
C GLY A 51 8.17 -10.35 25.26
N ILE A 52 7.79 -10.31 26.52
CA ILE A 52 8.74 -10.21 27.63
C ILE A 52 9.49 -11.52 27.73
N ARG A 53 10.81 -11.45 27.85
CA ARG A 53 11.71 -12.63 27.81
C ARG A 53 12.54 -12.79 29.09
N HIS A 54 12.52 -11.79 29.97
CA HIS A 54 13.35 -11.75 31.17
C HIS A 54 12.50 -11.50 32.39
N GLY A 55 12.80 -12.21 33.44
CA GLY A 55 12.12 -12.03 34.72
C GLY A 55 12.70 -12.89 35.84
N MET A 56 12.16 -12.74 37.02
CA MET A 56 12.42 -13.56 38.19
C MET A 56 11.16 -13.63 39.05
N VAL A 57 11.16 -14.49 40.06
CA VAL A 57 10.05 -14.67 40.97
C VAL A 57 10.43 -14.18 42.37
N ALA A 58 9.51 -13.41 43.00
CA ALA A 58 9.54 -13.13 44.41
C ALA A 58 8.45 -13.99 45.11
N LEU A 59 8.87 -14.97 45.89
CA LEU A 59 7.98 -15.77 46.73
C LEU A 59 7.85 -15.06 48.07
N THR A 60 6.74 -14.36 48.26
CA THR A 60 6.53 -13.44 49.38
C THR A 60 5.82 -14.11 50.55
N LYS A 61 5.71 -13.42 51.70
CA LYS A 61 5.04 -13.86 52.94
C LYS A 61 5.66 -15.15 53.51
N ILE A 62 6.96 -15.35 53.38
CA ILE A 62 7.61 -16.56 53.92
C ILE A 62 7.56 -16.65 55.43
N ASP A 63 7.31 -15.53 56.11
CA ASP A 63 7.04 -15.44 57.53
C ASP A 63 5.69 -16.06 57.97
N MET A 64 4.80 -16.36 57.02
CA MET A 64 3.47 -16.96 57.26
C MET A 64 3.44 -18.47 57.10
N VAL A 65 4.53 -19.09 56.65
CA VAL A 65 4.63 -20.54 56.33
C VAL A 65 5.79 -21.17 57.07
N ASP A 66 5.68 -22.46 57.36
CA ASP A 66 6.80 -23.21 57.90
C ASP A 66 7.84 -23.61 56.82
N PRO A 67 9.04 -24.05 57.17
CA PRO A 67 10.10 -24.39 56.20
C PRO A 67 9.68 -25.48 55.19
N ASP A 68 8.90 -26.47 55.61
CA ASP A 68 8.47 -27.57 54.75
C ASP A 68 7.48 -27.09 53.68
N LEU A 69 6.52 -26.26 54.10
CA LEU A 69 5.59 -25.58 53.19
C LEU A 69 6.29 -24.61 52.24
N LEU A 70 7.34 -23.95 52.71
CA LEU A 70 8.13 -23.03 51.83
C LEU A 70 8.84 -23.82 50.71
N GLU A 71 9.43 -24.98 50.98
CA GLU A 71 10.06 -25.81 49.94
C GLU A 71 9.00 -26.35 48.96
N LEU A 72 7.86 -26.80 49.43
CA LEU A 72 6.74 -27.23 48.60
C LEU A 72 6.25 -26.08 47.68
N ALA A 73 6.10 -24.87 48.24
CA ALA A 73 5.71 -23.70 47.43
C ALA A 73 6.73 -23.34 46.36
N LYS A 74 8.04 -23.53 46.60
CA LYS A 74 9.09 -23.35 45.57
C LYS A 74 8.97 -24.39 44.45
N GLU A 75 8.72 -25.65 44.79
CA GLU A 75 8.53 -26.74 43.82
C GLU A 75 7.27 -26.49 42.97
N ASP A 76 6.17 -26.10 43.56
CA ASP A 76 4.93 -25.74 42.84
C ASP A 76 5.14 -24.59 41.90
N VAL A 77 5.85 -23.54 42.31
CA VAL A 77 6.17 -22.40 41.47
C VAL A 77 7.10 -22.83 40.34
N ALA A 78 8.14 -23.62 40.61
CA ALA A 78 9.06 -24.10 39.58
C ALA A 78 8.33 -24.94 38.51
N SER A 79 7.45 -25.87 38.94
CA SER A 79 6.63 -26.66 38.01
C SER A 79 5.64 -25.79 37.21
N PHE A 80 5.05 -24.78 37.83
CA PHE A 80 4.17 -23.83 37.14
C PHE A 80 4.92 -23.06 36.02
N LEU A 81 6.21 -22.77 36.17
CA LEU A 81 7.01 -22.02 35.23
C LEU A 81 7.52 -22.88 34.05
N GLU A 82 7.44 -24.21 34.11
CA GLU A 82 7.84 -25.09 33.02
C GLU A 82 7.14 -24.73 31.70
N GLY A 83 7.90 -24.69 30.60
CA GLY A 83 7.41 -24.30 29.28
C GLY A 83 7.10 -22.81 29.11
N THR A 84 7.36 -21.99 30.13
CA THR A 84 7.22 -20.53 30.04
C THR A 84 8.57 -19.82 29.84
N PHE A 85 8.56 -18.50 29.55
CA PHE A 85 9.79 -17.73 29.45
C PHE A 85 10.53 -17.53 30.79
N LEU A 86 9.91 -17.92 31.90
CA LEU A 86 10.47 -17.91 33.25
C LEU A 86 10.95 -19.29 33.71
N GLU A 87 10.93 -20.30 32.85
CA GLU A 87 11.48 -21.62 33.16
C GLU A 87 12.95 -21.50 33.59
N GLY A 88 13.29 -22.10 34.75
CA GLY A 88 14.62 -22.02 35.32
C GLY A 88 15.01 -20.65 35.92
N SER A 89 14.08 -19.69 35.98
CA SER A 89 14.34 -18.40 36.60
C SER A 89 14.51 -18.51 38.12
N SER A 90 15.34 -17.64 38.69
CA SER A 90 15.57 -17.61 40.14
C SER A 90 14.30 -17.24 40.91
N ILE A 91 14.01 -18.04 41.94
CA ILE A 91 12.93 -17.81 42.91
C ILE A 91 13.56 -17.27 44.20
N PHE A 92 13.14 -16.07 44.59
CA PHE A 92 13.63 -15.39 45.79
C PHE A 92 12.57 -15.45 46.90
N PRO A 93 12.77 -16.28 47.93
CA PRO A 93 11.93 -16.24 49.14
C PRO A 93 12.19 -14.93 49.89
N VAL A 94 11.11 -14.18 50.16
CA VAL A 94 11.23 -12.88 50.81
C VAL A 94 10.07 -12.63 51.80
N SER A 95 10.37 -11.88 52.85
CA SER A 95 9.35 -11.30 53.73
C SER A 95 9.55 -9.77 53.77
N SER A 96 8.49 -9.05 53.46
CA SER A 96 8.48 -7.59 53.64
C SER A 96 8.32 -7.15 55.10
N VAL A 97 7.88 -8.07 55.97
CA VAL A 97 7.68 -7.82 57.39
C VAL A 97 9.00 -7.97 58.16
N THR A 98 9.70 -9.09 57.94
CA THR A 98 10.98 -9.37 58.62
C THR A 98 12.20 -8.80 57.92
N GLY A 99 12.07 -8.49 56.61
CA GLY A 99 13.18 -8.05 55.78
C GLY A 99 14.01 -9.20 55.21
N GLU A 100 13.68 -10.45 55.53
CA GLU A 100 14.39 -11.64 55.05
C GLU A 100 14.36 -11.71 53.50
N GLY A 101 15.47 -12.06 52.88
CA GLY A 101 15.62 -12.24 51.44
C GLY A 101 15.59 -10.96 50.60
N LEU A 102 15.18 -9.80 51.15
CA LEU A 102 15.01 -8.55 50.36
C LEU A 102 16.31 -8.05 49.73
N GLU A 103 17.44 -8.16 50.47
CA GLU A 103 18.71 -7.69 49.92
C GLU A 103 19.21 -8.55 48.74
N ALA A 104 19.04 -9.87 48.84
CA ALA A 104 19.35 -10.80 47.75
C ALA A 104 18.50 -10.50 46.49
N LEU A 105 17.20 -10.31 46.65
CA LEU A 105 16.30 -9.89 45.56
C LEU A 105 16.70 -8.56 44.95
N ARG A 106 17.05 -7.57 45.78
CA ARG A 106 17.50 -6.25 45.30
C ARG A 106 18.78 -6.32 44.49
N GLN A 107 19.73 -7.13 44.91
CA GLN A 107 20.98 -7.35 44.19
C GLN A 107 20.74 -8.05 42.86
N ALA A 108 19.89 -9.07 42.83
CA ALA A 108 19.51 -9.78 41.62
C ALA A 108 18.81 -8.84 40.59
N ILE A 109 17.87 -8.00 41.02
CA ILE A 109 17.22 -7.00 40.16
C ILE A 109 18.25 -6.02 39.59
N ARG A 110 19.22 -5.55 40.41
CA ARG A 110 20.29 -4.66 39.95
C ARG A 110 21.23 -5.34 38.94
N ALA A 111 21.58 -6.59 39.15
CA ALA A 111 22.40 -7.38 38.24
C ALA A 111 21.69 -7.53 36.89
N GLN A 112 20.46 -8.03 36.91
CA GLN A 112 19.66 -8.22 35.72
C GLN A 112 19.44 -6.91 34.94
N SER A 113 19.20 -5.80 35.63
CA SER A 113 19.04 -4.49 34.96
C SER A 113 20.28 -3.99 34.22
N ARG A 114 21.46 -4.48 34.54
CA ARG A 114 22.73 -4.16 33.85
C ARG A 114 22.97 -5.05 32.64
N GLU A 115 22.46 -6.26 32.68
CA GLU A 115 22.60 -7.25 31.58
C GLU A 115 21.61 -7.00 30.46
N LEU A 116 20.44 -6.37 30.77
CA LEU A 116 19.45 -6.05 29.77
C LEU A 116 20.02 -5.08 28.73
N ALA A 117 19.99 -5.47 27.48
CA ALA A 117 20.39 -4.61 26.39
C ALA A 117 19.50 -3.35 26.34
N PRO A 118 20.09 -2.16 26.19
CA PRO A 118 19.31 -0.96 26.06
C PRO A 118 18.37 -1.06 24.86
N ARG A 119 17.12 -0.65 25.04
CA ARG A 119 16.17 -0.57 23.92
C ARG A 119 16.77 0.25 22.81
N ARG A 120 16.61 -0.24 21.57
CA ARG A 120 17.02 0.52 20.41
C ARG A 120 16.29 1.86 20.41
N ARG A 121 17.07 2.94 20.34
CA ARG A 121 16.58 4.28 20.12
C ARG A 121 16.20 4.39 18.66
N GLN A 122 14.98 3.92 18.31
CA GLN A 122 14.45 4.10 16.97
C GLN A 122 14.07 5.56 16.77
N ASP A 123 14.24 6.05 15.54
CA ASP A 123 13.99 7.46 15.23
C ASP A 123 12.50 7.84 15.23
N LEU A 124 11.62 6.85 15.12
CA LEU A 124 10.17 7.07 15.16
C LEU A 124 9.73 7.44 16.60
N PHE A 125 9.61 8.73 16.87
CA PHE A 125 9.09 9.20 18.15
C PHE A 125 7.65 8.73 18.33
N ARG A 126 7.39 7.99 19.43
CA ARG A 126 6.06 7.48 19.79
C ARG A 126 5.85 7.46 21.29
N LEU A 127 4.83 8.18 21.72
CA LEU A 127 4.36 8.19 23.09
C LEU A 127 2.87 7.86 23.11
N PRO A 128 2.49 6.59 23.41
CA PRO A 128 1.11 6.24 23.68
C PRO A 128 0.62 6.95 24.95
N VAL A 129 -0.51 7.62 24.85
CA VAL A 129 -1.10 8.38 25.95
C VAL A 129 -1.81 7.44 26.91
N ASP A 130 -1.43 7.42 28.19
CA ASP A 130 -2.13 6.67 29.24
C ASP A 130 -3.01 7.55 30.13
N ARG A 131 -2.67 8.83 30.29
CA ARG A 131 -3.46 9.82 31.04
C ARG A 131 -3.39 11.19 30.38
N VAL A 132 -4.47 11.94 30.52
CA VAL A 132 -4.58 13.34 30.10
C VAL A 132 -5.13 14.14 31.27
N PHE A 133 -4.62 15.30 31.52
CA PHE A 133 -5.10 16.22 32.56
C PHE A 133 -4.72 17.66 32.28
N THR A 134 -5.43 18.59 32.91
CA THR A 134 -5.12 20.01 32.82
C THR A 134 -4.34 20.45 34.05
N LEU A 135 -3.22 21.16 33.84
CA LEU A 135 -2.51 21.89 34.90
C LEU A 135 -2.90 23.36 34.82
N ARG A 136 -3.36 23.92 35.93
CA ARG A 136 -3.72 25.36 36.03
C ARG A 136 -2.53 26.22 35.58
N GLY A 137 -2.77 27.07 34.58
CA GLY A 137 -1.73 27.96 34.03
C GLY A 137 -0.77 27.31 33.01
N HIS A 138 -0.78 25.98 32.84
CA HIS A 138 0.14 25.28 31.92
C HIS A 138 -0.58 24.63 30.72
N GLY A 139 -1.89 24.48 30.77
CA GLY A 139 -2.66 23.84 29.69
C GLY A 139 -2.73 22.32 29.79
N THR A 140 -2.90 21.64 28.66
CA THR A 140 -3.10 20.20 28.59
C THR A 140 -1.78 19.44 28.67
N VAL A 141 -1.71 18.51 29.59
CA VAL A 141 -0.58 17.61 29.82
C VAL A 141 -1.01 16.17 29.56
N VAL A 142 -0.22 15.47 28.78
CA VAL A 142 -0.36 14.03 28.53
C VAL A 142 0.77 13.27 29.21
N THR A 143 0.48 12.08 29.71
CA THR A 143 1.51 11.16 30.23
C THR A 143 1.46 9.84 29.47
N GLY A 144 2.60 9.20 29.35
CA GLY A 144 2.77 7.90 28.74
C GLY A 144 4.19 7.38 28.90
N THR A 145 4.43 6.14 28.51
CA THR A 145 5.79 5.61 28.39
C THR A 145 6.30 5.93 27.00
N LEU A 146 7.42 6.67 26.91
CA LEU A 146 8.08 6.92 25.64
C LEU A 146 8.69 5.60 25.13
N ILE A 147 8.10 5.03 24.09
CA ILE A 147 8.49 3.70 23.59
C ILE A 147 9.61 3.75 22.56
N SER A 148 9.72 4.84 21.80
CA SER A 148 10.78 5.02 20.80
C SER A 148 10.98 6.49 20.44
N GLY A 149 12.12 6.79 19.81
CA GLY A 149 12.50 8.12 19.39
C GLY A 149 12.87 9.03 20.56
N LYS A 150 13.01 10.30 20.27
CA LYS A 150 13.36 11.36 21.22
C LYS A 150 12.47 12.56 20.99
N ALA A 151 12.23 13.35 22.03
CA ALA A 151 11.48 14.61 21.95
C ALA A 151 12.13 15.70 22.79
N LYS A 152 12.00 16.93 22.33
CA LYS A 152 12.48 18.15 23.00
C LYS A 152 11.37 19.19 23.09
N PRO A 153 11.40 20.10 24.07
CA PRO A 153 10.58 21.29 24.04
C PRO A 153 10.79 22.06 22.73
N GLY A 154 9.67 22.50 22.10
CA GLY A 154 9.70 23.17 20.80
C GLY A 154 9.45 22.24 19.60
N ASP A 155 9.56 20.91 19.76
CA ASP A 155 9.27 19.98 18.69
C ASP A 155 7.79 20.04 18.28
N ASP A 156 7.54 19.98 16.96
CA ASP A 156 6.20 19.79 16.42
C ASP A 156 5.81 18.32 16.50
N VAL A 157 4.57 18.06 16.91
CA VAL A 157 4.01 16.72 17.10
C VAL A 157 2.62 16.63 16.52
N GLU A 158 2.20 15.40 16.22
CA GLU A 158 0.87 15.05 15.72
C GLU A 158 0.20 14.08 16.69
N LEU A 159 -1.04 14.39 17.06
CA LEU A 159 -1.90 13.51 17.84
C LEU A 159 -2.63 12.55 16.88
N LEU A 160 -2.47 11.26 17.08
CA LEU A 160 -3.08 10.22 16.25
C LEU A 160 -4.14 9.43 17.05
N PRO A 161 -5.29 9.07 16.46
CA PRO A 161 -5.58 9.08 15.02
C PRO A 161 -6.15 10.40 14.47
N SER A 162 -6.47 11.39 15.32
CA SER A 162 -7.15 12.64 14.92
C SER A 162 -6.34 13.54 13.95
N ARG A 163 -5.03 13.31 13.84
CA ARG A 163 -4.07 14.09 13.03
C ARG A 163 -3.97 15.56 13.40
N ARG A 164 -4.33 15.92 14.63
CA ARG A 164 -4.18 17.29 15.13
C ARG A 164 -2.72 17.60 15.39
N LEU A 165 -2.27 18.71 14.86
CA LEU A 165 -0.92 19.21 15.07
C LEU A 165 -0.83 19.98 16.38
N SER A 166 0.29 19.83 17.07
CA SER A 166 0.60 20.53 18.30
C SER A 166 2.10 20.78 18.41
N ARG A 167 2.50 21.56 19.40
CA ARG A 167 3.92 21.77 19.75
C ARG A 167 4.15 21.47 21.22
N ILE A 168 5.27 20.82 21.51
CA ILE A 168 5.71 20.53 22.86
C ILE A 168 6.16 21.82 23.56
N ARG A 169 5.53 22.18 24.69
CA ARG A 169 5.93 23.32 25.50
C ARG A 169 7.00 22.95 26.53
N SER A 170 6.79 21.85 27.24
CA SER A 170 7.72 21.32 28.23
C SER A 170 7.61 19.81 28.35
N ILE A 171 8.65 19.19 28.86
CA ILE A 171 8.72 17.73 29.06
C ILE A 171 9.22 17.46 30.48
N GLN A 172 8.59 16.52 31.17
CA GLN A 172 9.03 16.02 32.46
C GLN A 172 9.22 14.52 32.43
N THR A 173 10.28 14.05 33.06
CA THR A 173 10.56 12.65 33.33
C THR A 173 10.76 12.46 34.82
N HIS A 174 10.00 11.55 35.44
CA HIS A 174 10.01 11.33 36.90
C HIS A 174 9.77 12.62 37.72
N GLY A 175 8.89 13.50 37.21
CA GLY A 175 8.54 14.75 37.89
C GLY A 175 9.58 15.88 37.78
N THR A 176 10.63 15.69 36.99
CA THR A 176 11.70 16.69 36.76
C THR A 176 11.68 17.14 35.30
N ASP A 177 11.81 18.44 35.06
CA ASP A 177 11.94 19.01 33.72
C ASP A 177 13.20 18.49 33.03
N VAL A 178 13.10 18.13 31.78
CA VAL A 178 14.20 17.63 30.97
C VAL A 178 14.27 18.34 29.61
N GLU A 179 15.49 18.55 29.10
CA GLU A 179 15.70 19.12 27.79
C GLU A 179 15.43 18.12 26.64
N GLU A 180 15.57 16.81 26.92
CA GLU A 180 15.33 15.75 25.97
C GLU A 180 14.74 14.54 26.68
N ALA A 181 13.57 14.05 26.22
CA ALA A 181 13.04 12.77 26.64
C ALA A 181 13.64 11.64 25.80
N THR A 182 13.94 10.52 26.47
CA THR A 182 14.50 9.30 25.86
C THR A 182 13.61 8.09 26.09
N PRO A 183 13.66 7.06 25.23
CA PRO A 183 12.84 5.86 25.36
C PRO A 183 13.05 5.11 26.68
N GLY A 184 12.00 4.43 27.13
CA GLY A 184 12.00 3.62 28.35
C GLY A 184 11.57 4.38 29.61
N HIS A 185 11.30 5.68 29.52
CA HIS A 185 10.88 6.50 30.65
C HIS A 185 9.41 6.89 30.57
N ARG A 186 8.75 6.91 31.74
CA ARG A 186 7.46 7.56 31.87
C ARG A 186 7.65 9.06 31.72
N THR A 187 7.00 9.62 30.72
CA THR A 187 7.21 11.00 30.26
C THR A 187 5.88 11.74 30.28
N SER A 188 5.90 12.96 30.82
CA SER A 188 4.81 13.92 30.76
C SER A 188 5.15 15.00 29.73
N ILE A 189 4.22 15.30 28.83
CA ILE A 189 4.39 16.30 27.77
C ILE A 189 3.27 17.33 27.86
N ASN A 190 3.65 18.59 27.95
CA ASN A 190 2.71 19.71 27.84
C ASN A 190 2.54 20.07 26.36
N LEU A 191 1.31 20.06 25.87
CA LEU A 191 0.94 20.30 24.49
C LEU A 191 0.28 21.65 24.31
N ALA A 192 0.64 22.35 23.22
CA ALA A 192 0.09 23.64 22.88
C ALA A 192 -1.18 23.50 22.02
N GLY A 193 -2.25 24.25 22.36
CA GLY A 193 -3.42 24.39 21.50
C GLY A 193 -4.29 23.13 21.36
N LEU A 194 -4.20 22.21 22.32
CA LEU A 194 -5.08 21.05 22.43
C LEU A 194 -5.78 21.10 23.80
N ASP A 195 -7.07 20.79 23.81
CA ASP A 195 -7.85 20.66 25.03
C ASP A 195 -7.88 19.19 25.50
N VAL A 196 -8.23 18.95 26.78
CA VAL A 196 -8.27 17.60 27.34
C VAL A 196 -9.28 16.70 26.59
N GLU A 197 -10.35 17.29 26.09
CA GLU A 197 -11.41 16.61 25.35
C GLU A 197 -10.97 16.14 23.95
N ASP A 198 -9.90 16.72 23.43
CA ASP A 198 -9.33 16.35 22.12
C ASP A 198 -8.47 15.08 22.18
N ILE A 199 -8.05 14.69 23.38
CA ILE A 199 -7.05 13.64 23.58
C ILE A 199 -7.63 12.50 24.40
N HIS A 200 -7.57 11.31 23.87
CA HIS A 200 -8.10 10.11 24.52
C HIS A 200 -6.98 9.16 24.94
N ARG A 201 -7.25 8.40 26.01
CA ARG A 201 -6.34 7.32 26.39
C ARG A 201 -6.13 6.34 25.22
N GLY A 202 -4.87 6.06 24.94
CA GLY A 202 -4.46 5.19 23.83
C GLY A 202 -4.24 5.89 22.50
N ASP A 203 -4.46 7.19 22.44
CA ASP A 203 -3.95 8.00 21.33
C ASP A 203 -2.41 8.01 21.34
N VAL A 204 -1.82 8.29 20.22
CA VAL A 204 -0.34 8.27 20.09
C VAL A 204 0.15 9.65 19.69
N ILE A 205 1.10 10.19 20.47
CA ILE A 205 1.85 11.37 20.07
C ILE A 205 3.05 10.92 19.23
N ALA A 206 3.17 11.45 18.02
CA ALA A 206 4.22 11.12 17.05
C ALA A 206 4.77 12.37 16.37
N ARG A 207 5.84 12.25 15.59
CA ARG A 207 6.25 13.33 14.68
C ARG A 207 5.27 13.42 13.51
N PRO A 208 4.97 14.64 13.00
CA PRO A 208 4.04 14.81 11.90
C PRO A 208 4.43 13.99 10.67
N GLY A 209 3.45 13.27 10.09
CA GLY A 209 3.62 12.48 8.87
C GLY A 209 4.47 11.20 8.98
N THR A 210 4.82 10.76 10.21
CA THR A 210 5.65 9.55 10.39
C THR A 210 4.84 8.27 10.61
N LEU A 211 3.59 8.38 11.06
CA LEU A 211 2.69 7.25 11.26
C LEU A 211 1.38 7.46 10.50
N PHE A 212 0.74 6.36 10.14
CA PHE A 212 -0.47 6.35 9.32
C PHE A 212 -1.58 5.57 10.02
N PRO A 213 -2.56 6.25 10.62
CA PRO A 213 -3.71 5.58 11.21
C PRO A 213 -4.47 4.76 10.17
N SER A 214 -4.79 3.52 10.51
CA SER A 214 -5.52 2.59 9.64
C SER A 214 -6.65 1.89 10.39
N SER A 215 -7.64 1.42 9.65
CA SER A 215 -8.84 0.76 10.19
C SER A 215 -8.68 -0.76 10.29
N ARG A 216 -7.58 -1.30 9.77
CA ARG A 216 -7.29 -2.73 9.78
C ARG A 216 -5.80 -3.02 9.80
N TRP A 217 -5.42 -4.10 10.50
CA TRP A 217 -4.04 -4.56 10.62
C TRP A 217 -3.92 -6.04 10.30
N VAL A 218 -2.76 -6.45 9.76
CA VAL A 218 -2.39 -7.85 9.61
C VAL A 218 -1.48 -8.25 10.76
N LEU A 219 -1.80 -9.37 11.39
CA LEU A 219 -1.13 -9.89 12.59
C LEU A 219 -0.61 -11.31 12.36
N SER A 220 0.52 -11.64 12.97
CA SER A 220 0.84 -13.02 13.36
C SER A 220 0.18 -13.27 14.72
N LEU A 221 -0.85 -14.09 14.77
CA LEU A 221 -1.69 -14.30 15.94
C LEU A 221 -1.52 -15.71 16.49
N ARG A 222 -1.17 -15.83 17.77
CA ARG A 222 -1.11 -17.10 18.52
C ARG A 222 -2.28 -17.21 19.46
N CYS A 223 -3.04 -18.29 19.35
CA CYS A 223 -4.06 -18.65 20.34
C CYS A 223 -3.38 -19.27 21.56
N LEU A 224 -3.74 -18.83 22.77
CA LEU A 224 -3.20 -19.41 23.99
C LEU A 224 -3.62 -20.88 24.13
N SER A 225 -2.71 -21.72 24.60
CA SER A 225 -2.99 -23.14 24.87
C SER A 225 -4.04 -23.30 25.96
N SER A 226 -4.12 -22.34 26.89
CA SER A 226 -5.13 -22.26 27.95
C SER A 226 -6.51 -21.76 27.49
N SER A 227 -6.63 -21.32 26.23
CA SER A 227 -7.90 -20.83 25.68
C SER A 227 -8.94 -21.96 25.69
N PRO A 228 -10.13 -21.75 26.28
CA PRO A 228 -11.15 -22.81 26.41
C PRO A 228 -11.76 -23.21 25.06
N ARG A 229 -11.64 -22.37 24.06
CA ARG A 229 -12.23 -22.57 22.72
C ARG A 229 -11.34 -22.02 21.62
N ALA A 230 -11.44 -22.61 20.44
CA ALA A 230 -10.82 -22.08 19.23
C ALA A 230 -11.43 -20.72 18.86
N LEU A 231 -10.61 -19.80 18.39
CA LEU A 231 -11.04 -18.54 17.80
C LEU A 231 -11.63 -18.79 16.42
N ARG A 232 -12.82 -18.26 16.16
CA ARG A 232 -13.51 -18.42 14.86
C ARG A 232 -13.23 -17.25 13.94
N HIS A 233 -13.27 -17.53 12.64
CA HIS A 233 -13.30 -16.50 11.60
C HIS A 233 -14.51 -15.58 11.83
N ARG A 234 -14.30 -14.27 11.73
CA ARG A 234 -15.27 -13.20 12.06
C ARG A 234 -15.67 -13.09 13.52
N ALA A 235 -14.89 -13.70 14.43
CA ALA A 235 -15.16 -13.54 15.87
C ALA A 235 -15.03 -12.06 16.27
N GLU A 236 -15.95 -11.62 17.12
CA GLU A 236 -15.86 -10.33 17.80
C GLU A 236 -14.93 -10.48 19.01
N ILE A 237 -14.06 -9.50 19.18
CA ILE A 237 -13.00 -9.50 20.18
C ILE A 237 -12.79 -8.09 20.75
N HIS A 238 -12.17 -8.03 21.92
CA HIS A 238 -11.50 -6.83 22.41
C HIS A 238 -10.02 -6.87 22.01
N PHE A 239 -9.62 -5.93 21.20
CA PHE A 239 -8.25 -5.78 20.73
C PHE A 239 -7.52 -4.76 21.58
N HIS A 240 -6.40 -5.17 22.20
CA HIS A 240 -5.57 -4.33 23.05
C HIS A 240 -4.22 -4.09 22.39
N HIS A 241 -3.84 -2.82 22.24
CA HIS A 241 -2.56 -2.40 21.73
C HIS A 241 -2.09 -1.13 22.45
N GLY A 242 -0.92 -1.18 23.08
CA GLY A 242 -0.47 -0.09 23.95
C GLY A 242 -1.52 0.20 25.03
N ALA A 243 -1.90 1.46 25.19
CA ALA A 243 -2.94 1.88 26.14
C ALA A 243 -4.38 1.84 25.56
N LYS A 244 -4.53 1.52 24.26
CA LYS A 244 -5.82 1.49 23.54
C LYS A 244 -6.48 0.11 23.66
N GLU A 245 -7.78 0.12 23.88
CA GLU A 245 -8.66 -1.03 23.75
C GLU A 245 -9.77 -0.66 22.79
N VAL A 246 -10.01 -1.51 21.77
CA VAL A 246 -11.07 -1.30 20.80
C VAL A 246 -11.79 -2.61 20.48
N PRO A 247 -13.12 -2.59 20.29
CA PRO A 247 -13.84 -3.70 19.70
C PRO A 247 -13.36 -3.93 18.27
N ALA A 248 -13.20 -5.20 17.89
CA ALA A 248 -12.73 -5.55 16.56
C ALA A 248 -13.26 -6.92 16.11
N ARG A 249 -13.09 -7.23 14.82
CA ARG A 249 -13.38 -8.54 14.25
C ARG A 249 -12.14 -9.16 13.64
N LEU A 250 -11.97 -10.48 13.86
CA LEU A 250 -10.87 -11.27 13.32
C LEU A 250 -11.25 -11.94 12.01
N TYR A 251 -10.33 -11.89 11.02
CA TYR A 251 -10.47 -12.55 9.73
C TYR A 251 -9.21 -13.36 9.44
N PHE A 252 -9.29 -14.69 9.50
CA PHE A 252 -8.16 -15.54 9.12
C PHE A 252 -8.01 -15.62 7.61
N TYR A 253 -6.78 -15.69 7.13
CA TYR A 253 -6.49 -15.73 5.69
C TYR A 253 -6.70 -17.10 5.06
N ASP A 254 -6.47 -18.20 5.81
CA ASP A 254 -6.40 -19.57 5.29
C ASP A 254 -7.31 -20.58 5.98
N ARG A 255 -7.99 -20.18 7.05
CA ARG A 255 -8.78 -21.09 7.88
C ARG A 255 -10.04 -20.42 8.44
N ASP A 256 -10.95 -21.23 8.99
CA ASP A 256 -12.18 -20.72 9.62
C ASP A 256 -12.10 -20.72 11.16
N LYS A 257 -11.07 -21.37 11.72
CA LYS A 257 -10.83 -21.40 13.17
C LYS A 257 -9.33 -21.53 13.45
N LEU A 258 -8.90 -20.99 14.58
CA LEU A 258 -7.56 -21.12 15.15
C LEU A 258 -7.69 -21.87 16.48
N ALA A 259 -7.12 -23.08 16.57
CA ALA A 259 -7.18 -23.90 17.76
C ALA A 259 -6.22 -23.37 18.85
N PRO A 260 -6.45 -23.72 20.14
CA PRO A 260 -5.53 -23.42 21.22
C PRO A 260 -4.11 -23.93 20.90
N GLY A 261 -3.10 -23.10 21.15
CA GLY A 261 -1.68 -23.38 20.86
C GLY A 261 -1.23 -23.09 19.44
N GLU A 262 -2.14 -22.93 18.48
CA GLU A 262 -1.82 -22.64 17.09
C GLU A 262 -1.48 -21.17 16.83
N THR A 263 -0.70 -20.94 15.76
CA THR A 263 -0.42 -19.61 15.22
C THR A 263 -0.95 -19.50 13.79
N ALA A 264 -1.54 -18.36 13.45
CA ALA A 264 -2.02 -18.08 12.11
C ALA A 264 -1.89 -16.60 11.73
N LEU A 265 -1.95 -16.33 10.44
CA LEU A 265 -2.08 -14.99 9.92
C LEU A 265 -3.55 -14.54 10.01
N ALA A 266 -3.76 -13.40 10.63
CA ALA A 266 -5.10 -12.83 10.81
C ALA A 266 -5.12 -11.34 10.41
N GLU A 267 -6.21 -10.90 9.81
CA GLU A 267 -6.57 -9.49 9.67
C GLU A 267 -7.50 -9.13 10.81
N VAL A 268 -7.16 -8.09 11.56
CA VAL A 268 -8.07 -7.46 12.52
C VAL A 268 -8.67 -6.23 11.89
N ARG A 269 -9.98 -6.07 12.00
CA ARG A 269 -10.71 -4.86 11.57
C ARG A 269 -11.33 -4.23 12.79
N PHE A 270 -11.01 -2.96 13.02
CA PHE A 270 -11.53 -2.20 14.14
C PHE A 270 -12.99 -1.87 13.89
N SER A 271 -13.84 -2.12 14.88
CA SER A 271 -15.28 -1.81 14.78
C SER A 271 -15.49 -0.30 14.85
N PRO A 272 -16.43 0.26 14.09
CA PRO A 272 -16.77 1.67 14.21
C PRO A 272 -17.24 2.00 15.62
N GLU A 273 -16.88 3.16 16.12
CA GLU A 273 -17.32 3.70 17.40
C GLU A 273 -18.17 4.95 17.15
N ASN A 274 -19.36 5.01 17.74
CA ASN A 274 -20.33 6.10 17.54
C ASN A 274 -20.67 6.41 16.07
N GLY A 275 -20.58 5.42 15.18
CA GLY A 275 -20.82 5.58 13.74
C GLY A 275 -19.61 6.08 12.93
N GLU A 276 -18.51 6.40 13.59
CA GLU A 276 -17.26 6.80 12.95
C GLU A 276 -16.27 5.64 12.82
N GLU A 277 -15.47 5.63 11.75
CA GLU A 277 -14.47 4.60 11.51
C GLU A 277 -13.35 4.70 12.56
N THR A 278 -13.18 3.65 13.33
CA THR A 278 -12.09 3.54 14.31
C THR A 278 -10.76 3.28 13.58
N ARG A 279 -9.78 4.13 13.84
CA ARG A 279 -8.43 4.01 13.29
C ARG A 279 -7.40 3.95 14.41
N MET A 280 -6.32 3.19 14.18
CA MET A 280 -5.20 3.07 15.10
C MET A 280 -3.89 3.27 14.36
N ALA A 281 -2.90 3.84 15.06
CA ALA A 281 -1.54 4.00 14.56
C ALA A 281 -0.61 3.00 15.24
N GLY A 282 0.18 2.28 14.46
CA GLY A 282 1.14 1.29 14.95
C GLY A 282 2.27 1.07 13.96
N VAL A 283 3.24 0.23 14.31
CA VAL A 283 4.35 -0.15 13.46
C VAL A 283 4.58 -1.66 13.49
N PHE A 284 5.35 -2.17 12.53
CA PHE A 284 5.77 -3.56 12.47
C PHE A 284 6.42 -4.02 13.79
N GLY A 285 6.06 -5.22 14.23
CA GLY A 285 6.64 -5.89 15.39
C GLY A 285 6.06 -5.46 16.73
N GLU A 286 5.15 -4.50 16.77
CA GLU A 286 4.43 -4.17 18.01
C GLU A 286 3.54 -5.31 18.44
N ARG A 287 3.37 -5.49 19.75
CA ARG A 287 2.61 -6.58 20.34
C ARG A 287 1.18 -6.17 20.63
N CYS A 288 0.30 -7.15 20.52
CA CYS A 288 -1.12 -6.99 20.84
C CYS A 288 -1.62 -8.16 21.67
N VAL A 289 -2.68 -7.91 22.41
CA VAL A 289 -3.41 -8.91 23.20
C VAL A 289 -4.87 -8.91 22.76
N ILE A 290 -5.45 -10.10 22.65
CA ILE A 290 -6.85 -10.31 22.30
C ILE A 290 -7.59 -10.94 23.47
N ARG A 291 -8.68 -10.30 23.87
CA ARG A 291 -9.59 -10.82 24.88
C ARG A 291 -10.94 -11.20 24.25
N ALA A 292 -11.53 -12.26 24.77
CA ALA A 292 -12.86 -12.71 24.34
C ALA A 292 -13.93 -11.66 24.70
N PHE A 293 -14.89 -11.45 23.78
CA PHE A 293 -15.93 -10.44 23.95
C PHE A 293 -16.82 -10.71 25.16
N SER A 294 -17.19 -11.97 25.42
CA SER A 294 -18.20 -12.32 26.41
C SER A 294 -17.69 -12.47 27.85
N HIS A 295 -16.43 -12.84 28.06
CA HIS A 295 -15.90 -13.16 29.42
C HIS A 295 -14.63 -12.36 29.74
N LEU A 296 -14.25 -11.41 28.91
CA LEU A 296 -13.07 -10.57 29.06
C LEU A 296 -11.78 -11.34 29.40
N ARG A 297 -11.71 -12.65 29.11
CA ARG A 297 -10.53 -13.48 29.31
C ARG A 297 -9.56 -13.30 28.14
N THR A 298 -8.28 -13.27 28.43
CA THR A 298 -7.23 -13.30 27.42
C THR A 298 -7.23 -14.65 26.70
N VAL A 299 -7.31 -14.64 25.36
CA VAL A 299 -7.43 -15.86 24.54
C VAL A 299 -6.34 -15.96 23.48
N ALA A 300 -5.75 -14.84 23.09
CA ALA A 300 -4.70 -14.81 22.08
C ALA A 300 -3.88 -13.52 22.18
N GLY A 301 -2.81 -13.49 21.44
CA GLY A 301 -2.01 -12.29 21.19
C GLY A 301 -1.03 -12.53 20.06
N GLY A 302 -0.23 -11.52 19.75
CA GLY A 302 0.71 -11.66 18.64
C GLY A 302 1.43 -10.38 18.30
N SER A 303 2.00 -10.36 17.10
CA SER A 303 2.73 -9.21 16.58
C SER A 303 2.06 -8.61 15.35
N VAL A 304 2.16 -7.28 15.25
CA VAL A 304 1.69 -6.52 14.10
C VAL A 304 2.67 -6.71 12.93
N LEU A 305 2.16 -7.15 11.79
CA LEU A 305 2.96 -7.35 10.59
C LEU A 305 2.77 -6.23 9.56
N ILE A 306 1.51 -5.79 9.36
CA ILE A 306 1.18 -4.70 8.44
C ILE A 306 0.13 -3.81 9.09
N PRO A 307 0.51 -2.65 9.63
CA PRO A 307 -0.41 -1.72 10.30
C PRO A 307 -0.97 -0.65 9.34
N LEU A 308 -1.18 -0.98 8.07
CA LEU A 308 -1.62 -0.05 7.03
C LEU A 308 -2.83 -0.58 6.27
N ASP A 309 -3.72 0.30 5.83
CA ASP A 309 -4.89 -0.03 4.99
C ASP A 309 -4.50 -0.63 3.63
N SER A 310 -3.24 -0.45 3.19
CA SER A 310 -2.68 -1.05 1.98
C SER A 310 -2.41 -2.56 2.08
N ALA A 311 -2.65 -3.17 3.25
CA ALA A 311 -2.47 -4.62 3.43
C ALA A 311 -3.26 -5.43 2.37
N PRO A 312 -2.68 -6.52 1.81
CA PRO A 312 -3.35 -7.36 0.82
C PRO A 312 -4.67 -7.92 1.35
N ARG A 313 -5.67 -8.00 0.50
CA ARG A 313 -6.95 -8.63 0.83
C ARG A 313 -6.80 -10.16 0.89
N ARG A 314 -7.73 -10.85 1.56
CA ARG A 314 -7.70 -12.33 1.67
C ARG A 314 -7.51 -13.03 0.31
N ARG A 315 -8.20 -12.60 -0.73
CA ARG A 315 -8.11 -13.17 -2.09
C ARG A 315 -6.76 -12.95 -2.79
N ASP A 316 -6.03 -11.91 -2.38
CA ASP A 316 -4.78 -11.49 -3.01
C ASP A 316 -3.56 -12.06 -2.24
N MET A 317 -3.80 -12.66 -1.05
CA MET A 317 -2.78 -13.22 -0.17
C MET A 317 -2.46 -14.67 -0.56
N THR A 318 -1.40 -14.86 -1.34
CA THR A 318 -0.95 -16.19 -1.77
C THR A 318 -0.38 -17.02 -0.62
N PRO A 319 -0.35 -18.37 -0.72
CA PRO A 319 0.30 -19.23 0.28
C PRO A 319 1.75 -18.82 0.58
N HIS A 320 2.53 -18.50 -0.44
CA HIS A 320 3.91 -18.05 -0.33
C HIS A 320 4.05 -16.72 0.44
N MET A 321 3.15 -15.76 0.22
CA MET A 321 3.12 -14.50 0.98
C MET A 321 2.81 -14.76 2.46
N ARG A 322 1.89 -15.67 2.75
CA ARG A 322 1.54 -16.05 4.13
C ARG A 322 2.74 -16.66 4.86
N GLU A 323 3.42 -17.60 4.22
CA GLU A 323 4.62 -18.23 4.77
C GLU A 323 5.70 -17.18 5.06
N LYS A 324 6.01 -16.31 4.11
CA LYS A 324 6.98 -15.21 4.29
C LYS A 324 6.61 -14.30 5.46
N LEU A 325 5.33 -13.98 5.64
CA LEU A 325 4.89 -13.15 6.76
C LEU A 325 5.02 -13.84 8.11
N LEU A 326 4.65 -15.14 8.19
CA LEU A 326 4.73 -15.91 9.43
C LEU A 326 6.16 -16.23 9.85
N THR A 327 7.06 -16.37 8.88
CA THR A 327 8.50 -16.64 9.11
C THR A 327 9.35 -15.37 9.18
N MET A 328 8.71 -14.19 9.05
CA MET A 328 9.43 -12.92 9.07
C MET A 328 10.07 -12.71 10.45
N PRO A 329 11.38 -12.40 10.51
CA PRO A 329 12.06 -12.14 11.78
C PRO A 329 11.42 -11.01 12.55
N ASP A 330 11.41 -11.12 13.87
CA ASP A 330 10.92 -10.06 14.77
C ASP A 330 11.65 -8.73 14.50
N ALA A 331 11.01 -7.63 14.85
CA ALA A 331 11.59 -6.28 14.68
C ALA A 331 12.92 -6.09 15.42
N VAL A 332 13.16 -6.88 16.45
CA VAL A 332 14.40 -6.87 17.26
C VAL A 332 15.55 -7.56 16.55
N ASP A 333 15.27 -8.50 15.64
CA ASP A 333 16.29 -9.26 14.92
C ASP A 333 16.88 -8.45 13.75
N GLN A 334 18.20 -8.24 13.79
CA GLN A 334 18.94 -7.50 12.75
C GLN A 334 19.22 -8.35 11.52
N THR A 335 19.18 -9.67 11.63
CA THR A 335 19.62 -10.58 10.56
C THR A 335 18.66 -10.66 9.40
N GLY A 336 17.40 -10.30 9.56
CA GLY A 336 16.36 -10.37 8.52
C GLY A 336 15.90 -9.03 7.93
N GLU A 337 16.61 -7.91 8.18
CA GLU A 337 16.16 -6.56 7.77
C GLU A 337 15.99 -6.41 6.24
N GLU A 338 16.93 -6.96 5.43
CA GLU A 338 16.83 -6.91 3.96
C GLU A 338 15.60 -7.68 3.46
N ASP A 339 15.38 -8.89 3.96
CA ASP A 339 14.26 -9.72 3.54
C ASP A 339 12.93 -9.17 4.03
N ARG A 340 12.90 -8.58 5.24
CA ARG A 340 11.74 -7.86 5.75
C ARG A 340 11.34 -6.71 4.82
N LEU A 341 12.29 -5.86 4.44
CA LEU A 341 12.03 -4.72 3.56
C LEU A 341 11.53 -5.17 2.19
N VAL A 342 12.19 -6.18 1.58
CA VAL A 342 11.79 -6.70 0.27
C VAL A 342 10.40 -7.35 0.35
N THR A 343 10.14 -8.15 1.39
CA THR A 343 8.83 -8.79 1.58
C THR A 343 7.71 -7.75 1.73
N GLN A 344 7.93 -6.70 2.51
CA GLN A 344 6.95 -5.62 2.64
C GLN A 344 6.68 -4.89 1.32
N LEU A 345 7.71 -4.67 0.49
CA LEU A 345 7.54 -4.11 -0.85
C LEU A 345 6.84 -5.08 -1.83
N GLU A 346 7.12 -6.38 -1.74
CA GLU A 346 6.40 -7.39 -2.54
C GLU A 346 4.91 -7.43 -2.18
N LEU A 347 4.58 -7.31 -0.89
CA LEU A 347 3.19 -7.25 -0.40
C LEU A 347 2.47 -5.96 -0.80
N ALA A 348 3.18 -4.83 -0.88
CA ALA A 348 2.64 -3.60 -1.43
C ALA A 348 2.31 -3.71 -2.93
N GLY A 349 2.89 -4.68 -3.63
CA GLY A 349 2.59 -5.04 -5.01
C GLY A 349 2.70 -3.84 -5.97
N PRO A 350 1.66 -3.61 -6.80
CA PRO A 350 1.69 -2.56 -7.81
C PRO A 350 1.60 -1.13 -7.25
N HIS A 351 1.43 -0.97 -5.95
CA HIS A 351 1.39 0.36 -5.32
C HIS A 351 2.78 0.85 -4.95
N GLY A 352 3.72 -0.07 -4.68
CA GLY A 352 5.00 0.28 -4.07
C GLY A 352 4.82 0.87 -2.66
N ALA A 353 5.88 1.46 -2.11
CA ALA A 353 5.80 2.12 -0.82
C ALA A 353 6.76 3.32 -0.73
N THR A 354 6.33 4.36 -0.01
CA THR A 354 7.17 5.52 0.32
C THR A 354 8.13 5.20 1.47
N GLN A 355 9.17 6.00 1.66
CA GLN A 355 10.10 5.85 2.78
C GLN A 355 9.39 5.90 4.14
N ALA A 356 8.43 6.81 4.30
CA ALA A 356 7.64 6.91 5.52
C ALA A 356 6.83 5.63 5.78
N ALA A 357 6.16 5.08 4.76
CA ALA A 357 5.46 3.81 4.86
C ALA A 357 6.42 2.64 5.17
N LEU A 358 7.59 2.59 4.53
CA LEU A 358 8.61 1.58 4.80
C LEU A 358 9.15 1.66 6.23
N SER A 359 9.31 2.87 6.79
CA SER A 359 9.69 3.03 8.20
C SER A 359 8.67 2.38 9.15
N VAL A 360 7.38 2.53 8.87
CA VAL A 360 6.28 1.89 9.63
C VAL A 360 6.25 0.38 9.42
N LEU A 361 6.39 -0.07 8.18
CA LEU A 361 6.32 -1.48 7.78
C LEU A 361 7.54 -2.31 8.20
N THR A 362 8.67 -1.69 8.50
CA THR A 362 9.90 -2.37 8.89
C THR A 362 10.36 -2.04 10.30
N ASN A 363 9.84 -0.94 10.87
CA ASN A 363 10.24 -0.39 12.16
C ASN A 363 11.76 -0.17 12.26
N LEU A 364 12.36 0.34 11.17
CA LEU A 364 13.78 0.63 11.07
C LEU A 364 14.06 2.13 11.27
N GLU A 365 15.22 2.45 11.82
CA GLU A 365 15.74 3.81 11.89
C GLU A 365 15.94 4.40 10.50
N ALA A 366 15.69 5.71 10.34
CA ALA A 366 15.73 6.39 9.04
C ALA A 366 17.09 6.20 8.33
N ARG A 367 18.22 6.35 9.05
CA ARG A 367 19.57 6.14 8.50
C ARG A 367 19.80 4.69 8.07
N ARG A 368 19.30 3.72 8.85
CA ARG A 368 19.43 2.31 8.54
C ARG A 368 18.58 1.95 7.32
N LEU A 369 17.35 2.44 7.27
CA LEU A 369 16.45 2.27 6.13
C LEU A 369 17.06 2.86 4.85
N GLU A 370 17.59 4.07 4.88
CA GLU A 370 18.27 4.70 3.75
C GLU A 370 19.42 3.84 3.20
N LYS A 371 20.28 3.33 4.10
CA LYS A 371 21.41 2.46 3.72
C LYS A 371 20.92 1.14 3.08
N LEU A 372 19.87 0.54 3.66
CA LEU A 372 19.30 -0.70 3.12
C LEU A 372 18.67 -0.50 1.74
N VAL A 373 17.89 0.57 1.58
CA VAL A 373 17.28 0.92 0.30
C VAL A 373 18.34 1.16 -0.79
N GLN A 374 19.44 1.86 -0.48
CA GLN A 374 20.56 2.04 -1.40
C GLN A 374 21.21 0.71 -1.77
N THR A 375 21.50 -0.13 -0.78
CA THR A 375 22.09 -1.46 -0.98
C THR A 375 21.20 -2.35 -1.86
N LEU A 376 19.91 -2.43 -1.55
CA LEU A 376 18.96 -3.27 -2.28
C LEU A 376 18.68 -2.74 -3.69
N SER A 377 18.69 -1.41 -3.87
CA SER A 377 18.60 -0.80 -5.21
C SER A 377 19.84 -1.12 -6.04
N GLY A 378 21.05 -1.06 -5.45
CA GLY A 378 22.29 -1.46 -6.10
C GLY A 378 22.33 -2.96 -6.48
N LYS A 379 21.75 -3.84 -5.64
CA LYS A 379 21.57 -5.26 -5.93
C LYS A 379 20.44 -5.55 -6.94
N GLY A 380 19.69 -4.55 -7.41
CA GLY A 380 18.55 -4.72 -8.31
C GLY A 380 17.33 -5.42 -7.68
N ARG A 381 17.27 -5.60 -6.36
CA ARG A 381 16.13 -6.23 -5.67
C ARG A 381 14.91 -5.32 -5.57
N ILE A 382 15.13 -4.00 -5.57
CA ILE A 382 14.10 -2.96 -5.54
C ILE A 382 14.43 -1.88 -6.57
N ALA A 383 13.42 -1.13 -7.00
CA ALA A 383 13.59 0.01 -7.91
C ALA A 383 12.98 1.29 -7.32
N CYS A 384 13.72 2.39 -7.38
CA CYS A 384 13.20 3.72 -7.03
C CYS A 384 12.42 4.26 -8.23
N TYR A 385 11.11 4.43 -8.08
CA TYR A 385 10.26 4.96 -9.14
C TYR A 385 9.90 6.45 -8.94
N ASP A 386 10.11 6.96 -7.73
CA ASP A 386 9.92 8.37 -7.39
C ASP A 386 11.05 8.82 -6.45
N ARG A 387 11.98 9.62 -7.00
CA ARG A 387 13.12 10.13 -6.22
C ARG A 387 12.72 11.25 -5.26
N GLU A 388 11.83 12.13 -5.68
CA GLU A 388 11.36 13.26 -4.86
C GLU A 388 10.46 12.77 -3.72
N GLY A 389 9.47 11.93 -4.05
CA GLY A 389 8.57 11.30 -3.08
C GLY A 389 9.21 10.15 -2.31
N ARG A 390 10.49 9.79 -2.61
CA ARG A 390 11.23 8.68 -2.00
C ARG A 390 10.38 7.41 -1.95
N ALA A 391 10.04 6.87 -3.12
CA ALA A 391 9.19 5.70 -3.24
C ALA A 391 9.83 4.58 -4.07
N TRP A 392 9.62 3.34 -3.64
CA TRP A 392 10.21 2.13 -4.19
C TRP A 392 9.19 1.05 -4.47
N ILE A 393 9.56 0.15 -5.36
CA ILE A 393 8.81 -1.07 -5.67
C ILE A 393 9.78 -2.26 -5.69
N ALA A 394 9.32 -3.43 -5.27
CA ALA A 394 10.10 -4.67 -5.39
C ALA A 394 10.29 -5.04 -6.88
N ALA A 395 11.49 -5.51 -7.23
CA ALA A 395 11.79 -5.87 -8.62
C ALA A 395 10.83 -6.94 -9.19
N PRO A 396 10.45 -8.02 -8.45
CA PRO A 396 9.45 -8.98 -8.94
C PRO A 396 8.07 -8.37 -9.16
N ALA A 397 7.64 -7.43 -8.31
CA ALA A 397 6.36 -6.74 -8.47
C ALA A 397 6.36 -5.82 -9.70
N LEU A 398 7.45 -5.10 -9.94
CA LEU A 398 7.63 -4.28 -11.15
C LEU A 398 7.64 -5.15 -12.41
N GLN A 399 8.32 -6.30 -12.38
CA GLN A 399 8.35 -7.23 -13.52
C GLN A 399 6.95 -7.76 -13.81
N LYS A 400 6.24 -8.27 -12.81
CA LYS A 400 4.85 -8.75 -12.95
C LYS A 400 3.91 -7.68 -13.53
N LEU A 401 4.07 -6.43 -13.08
CA LEU A 401 3.29 -5.31 -13.60
C LEU A 401 3.64 -5.02 -15.07
N SER A 402 4.93 -5.04 -15.41
CA SER A 402 5.43 -4.87 -16.78
C SER A 402 4.89 -5.95 -17.71
N ASP A 403 4.94 -7.22 -17.28
CA ASP A 403 4.44 -8.35 -18.06
C ASP A 403 2.93 -8.25 -18.30
N ALA A 404 2.16 -7.83 -17.28
CA ALA A 404 0.72 -7.62 -17.42
C ALA A 404 0.39 -6.50 -18.42
N VAL A 405 1.16 -5.43 -18.44
CA VAL A 405 1.02 -4.34 -19.41
C VAL A 405 1.34 -4.82 -20.83
N LEU A 406 2.43 -5.56 -21.01
CA LEU A 406 2.81 -6.13 -22.31
C LEU A 406 1.76 -7.15 -22.80
N ALA A 407 1.27 -8.03 -21.94
CA ALA A 407 0.21 -8.98 -22.28
C ALA A 407 -1.09 -8.28 -22.72
N ARG A 408 -1.47 -7.19 -22.02
CA ARG A 408 -2.65 -6.38 -22.39
C ARG A 408 -2.47 -5.70 -23.75
N ALA A 409 -1.26 -5.19 -24.04
CA ALA A 409 -0.93 -4.63 -25.36
C ALA A 409 -1.02 -5.72 -26.45
N ALA A 410 -0.50 -6.92 -26.19
CA ALA A 410 -0.54 -8.04 -27.12
C ALA A 410 -1.99 -8.50 -27.40
N GLU A 411 -2.82 -8.60 -26.38
CA GLU A 411 -4.24 -8.93 -26.53
C GLU A 411 -4.99 -7.85 -27.33
N PHE A 412 -4.70 -6.58 -27.07
CA PHE A 412 -5.27 -5.49 -27.85
C PHE A 412 -4.90 -5.59 -29.33
N HIS A 413 -3.64 -5.83 -29.66
CA HIS A 413 -3.18 -5.95 -31.06
C HIS A 413 -3.75 -7.17 -31.77
N LYS A 414 -4.00 -8.27 -31.06
CA LYS A 414 -4.71 -9.41 -31.63
C LYS A 414 -6.17 -9.09 -31.98
N ARG A 415 -6.85 -8.34 -31.11
CA ARG A 415 -8.26 -7.96 -31.31
C ARG A 415 -8.43 -6.83 -32.32
N GLU A 416 -7.47 -5.92 -32.40
CA GLU A 416 -7.53 -4.70 -33.21
C GLU A 416 -6.24 -4.52 -34.05
N PRO A 417 -5.95 -5.45 -34.98
CA PRO A 417 -4.66 -5.49 -35.66
C PRO A 417 -4.38 -4.28 -36.55
N LEU A 418 -5.40 -3.52 -36.92
CA LEU A 418 -5.29 -2.32 -37.75
C LEU A 418 -5.12 -1.01 -36.94
N LYS A 419 -5.22 -1.08 -35.62
CA LYS A 419 -4.94 0.09 -34.79
C LYS A 419 -3.45 0.24 -34.54
N PRO A 420 -2.89 1.45 -34.70
CA PRO A 420 -1.45 1.67 -34.55
C PRO A 420 -0.96 1.47 -33.10
N GLY A 421 -1.85 1.58 -32.12
CA GLY A 421 -1.51 1.41 -30.73
C GLY A 421 -2.69 1.67 -29.80
N MET A 422 -2.43 1.59 -28.50
CA MET A 422 -3.37 1.81 -27.42
C MET A 422 -3.00 3.07 -26.64
N ALA A 423 -3.98 3.85 -26.19
CA ALA A 423 -3.75 5.04 -25.37
C ALA A 423 -3.12 4.65 -24.02
N LYS A 424 -2.13 5.43 -23.54
CA LYS A 424 -1.39 5.22 -22.28
C LYS A 424 -2.32 4.99 -21.09
N GLY A 425 -3.38 5.82 -20.95
CA GLY A 425 -4.32 5.73 -19.83
C GLY A 425 -5.19 4.48 -19.83
N VAL A 426 -5.38 3.82 -20.99
CA VAL A 426 -6.12 2.57 -21.11
C VAL A 426 -5.23 1.36 -20.88
N LEU A 427 -3.95 1.46 -21.23
CA LEU A 427 -2.98 0.38 -21.10
C LEU A 427 -2.63 0.09 -19.64
N ILE A 428 -2.56 1.12 -18.81
CA ILE A 428 -2.15 1.02 -17.40
C ILE A 428 -3.35 0.70 -16.51
N PRO A 429 -3.25 -0.25 -15.57
CA PRO A 429 -4.28 -0.47 -14.55
C PRO A 429 -4.48 0.77 -13.66
N ALA A 430 -5.74 1.13 -13.37
CA ALA A 430 -6.10 2.35 -12.63
C ALA A 430 -5.52 2.44 -11.20
N GLN A 431 -5.20 1.29 -10.57
CA GLN A 431 -4.62 1.24 -9.24
C GLN A 431 -3.11 1.56 -9.18
N VAL A 432 -2.43 1.69 -10.34
CA VAL A 432 -0.99 1.97 -10.39
C VAL A 432 -0.76 3.47 -10.18
N PRO A 433 0.09 3.88 -9.22
CA PRO A 433 0.41 5.28 -9.00
C PRO A 433 0.97 5.94 -10.28
N PRO A 434 0.59 7.18 -10.60
CA PRO A 434 0.99 7.83 -11.87
C PRO A 434 2.52 7.87 -12.08
N ARG A 435 3.30 8.15 -11.05
CA ARG A 435 4.77 8.18 -11.12
C ARG A 435 5.37 6.79 -11.38
N LEU A 436 4.80 5.74 -10.78
CA LEU A 436 5.21 4.36 -11.06
C LEU A 436 4.85 3.94 -12.48
N ALA A 437 3.67 4.30 -12.94
CA ALA A 437 3.24 4.08 -14.31
C ALA A 437 4.21 4.72 -15.32
N HIS A 438 4.57 5.98 -15.10
CA HIS A 438 5.53 6.69 -15.92
C HIS A 438 6.91 6.01 -15.94
N PHE A 439 7.45 5.71 -14.76
CA PHE A 439 8.73 5.00 -14.60
C PHE A 439 8.75 3.65 -15.32
N MET A 440 7.69 2.86 -15.18
CA MET A 440 7.56 1.55 -15.83
C MET A 440 7.49 1.69 -17.35
N LEU A 441 6.68 2.62 -17.87
CA LEU A 441 6.57 2.86 -19.30
C LEU A 441 7.89 3.33 -19.91
N GLU A 442 8.58 4.28 -19.26
CA GLU A 442 9.92 4.69 -19.71
C GLU A 442 10.90 3.51 -19.76
N LYS A 443 10.86 2.63 -18.76
CA LYS A 443 11.71 1.43 -18.74
C LYS A 443 11.36 0.50 -19.89
N LEU A 444 10.08 0.25 -20.18
CA LEU A 444 9.63 -0.60 -21.29
C LEU A 444 9.94 0.00 -22.65
N ILE A 445 9.85 1.31 -22.81
CA ILE A 445 10.23 2.00 -24.05
C ILE A 445 11.75 1.95 -24.23
N ARG A 446 12.52 2.22 -23.18
CA ARG A 446 13.99 2.18 -23.22
C ARG A 446 14.55 0.79 -23.49
N SER A 447 13.88 -0.26 -23.03
CA SER A 447 14.23 -1.65 -23.36
C SER A 447 13.79 -2.09 -24.76
N GLY A 448 13.05 -1.27 -25.50
CA GLY A 448 12.51 -1.61 -26.81
C GLY A 448 11.31 -2.55 -26.79
N ALA A 449 10.74 -2.86 -25.64
CA ALA A 449 9.54 -3.70 -25.56
C ALA A 449 8.25 -2.96 -26.01
N LEU A 450 8.19 -1.66 -25.78
CA LEU A 450 7.14 -0.76 -26.26
C LEU A 450 7.72 0.34 -27.14
N VAL A 451 6.92 0.80 -28.10
CA VAL A 451 7.21 1.98 -28.93
C VAL A 451 6.13 3.01 -28.67
N ALA A 452 6.52 4.26 -28.42
CA ALA A 452 5.61 5.38 -28.24
C ALA A 452 5.46 6.18 -29.53
N GLU A 453 4.23 6.38 -29.97
CA GLU A 453 3.87 7.23 -31.12
C GLU A 453 2.84 8.27 -30.66
N GLY A 454 3.31 9.43 -30.20
CA GLY A 454 2.48 10.45 -29.57
C GLY A 454 1.87 9.94 -28.26
N GLU A 455 0.54 9.91 -28.17
CA GLU A 455 -0.21 9.41 -27.00
C GLU A 455 -0.48 7.90 -27.05
N LEU A 456 -0.08 7.24 -28.15
CA LEU A 456 -0.28 5.80 -28.33
C LEU A 456 0.97 5.01 -27.98
N LEU A 457 0.77 3.80 -27.48
CA LEU A 457 1.81 2.81 -27.19
C LEU A 457 1.50 1.53 -27.94
N ARG A 458 2.52 0.93 -28.56
CA ARG A 458 2.43 -0.37 -29.22
C ARG A 458 3.60 -1.27 -28.84
N LEU A 459 3.43 -2.57 -29.02
CA LEU A 459 4.55 -3.52 -28.97
C LEU A 459 5.53 -3.23 -30.10
N ALA A 460 6.81 -3.44 -29.86
CA ALA A 460 7.86 -3.22 -30.88
C ALA A 460 7.63 -4.04 -32.15
N ASP A 461 7.15 -5.29 -31.98
CA ASP A 461 6.91 -6.22 -33.08
C ASP A 461 5.57 -5.98 -33.78
N HIS A 462 4.71 -5.11 -33.23
CA HIS A 462 3.43 -4.82 -33.85
C HIS A 462 3.62 -3.92 -35.06
N ARG A 463 3.30 -4.46 -36.21
CA ARG A 463 3.11 -3.72 -37.46
C ARG A 463 1.66 -3.81 -37.85
N VAL A 464 1.09 -2.69 -38.29
CA VAL A 464 -0.26 -2.72 -38.86
C VAL A 464 -0.20 -3.63 -40.09
N SER A 465 -0.68 -4.85 -39.94
CA SER A 465 -0.73 -5.83 -41.03
C SER A 465 -2.18 -6.28 -41.20
N LEU A 466 -2.58 -6.42 -42.46
CA LEU A 466 -3.87 -6.99 -42.80
C LEU A 466 -3.79 -8.52 -42.67
N ALA A 467 -4.81 -9.14 -42.10
CA ALA A 467 -5.02 -10.58 -42.25
C ALA A 467 -5.13 -10.90 -43.75
N SER A 468 -4.81 -12.13 -44.16
CA SER A 468 -4.79 -12.53 -45.59
C SER A 468 -6.04 -12.09 -46.34
N ASP A 469 -7.21 -12.27 -45.75
CA ASP A 469 -8.51 -11.90 -46.35
C ASP A 469 -8.71 -10.39 -46.48
N GLN A 470 -8.16 -9.62 -45.54
CA GLN A 470 -8.19 -8.13 -45.57
C GLN A 470 -7.16 -7.59 -46.55
N SER A 471 -6.01 -8.26 -46.73
CA SER A 471 -5.04 -7.94 -47.76
C SER A 471 -5.61 -8.12 -49.17
N ALA A 472 -6.28 -9.24 -49.40
CA ALA A 472 -6.98 -9.49 -50.65
C ALA A 472 -8.11 -8.49 -50.91
N LEU A 473 -8.87 -8.10 -49.88
CA LEU A 473 -9.89 -7.04 -49.97
C LEU A 473 -9.28 -5.70 -50.32
N ARG A 474 -8.13 -5.34 -49.68
CA ARG A 474 -7.38 -4.11 -49.97
C ARG A 474 -6.99 -4.04 -51.44
N GLU A 475 -6.36 -5.11 -51.97
CA GLU A 475 -5.93 -5.16 -53.35
C GLU A 475 -7.10 -4.99 -54.32
N LYS A 476 -8.20 -5.72 -54.10
CA LYS A 476 -9.40 -5.63 -54.93
C LYS A 476 -10.05 -4.23 -54.89
N LEU A 477 -10.11 -3.60 -53.73
CA LEU A 477 -10.64 -2.23 -53.62
C LEU A 477 -9.78 -1.22 -54.38
N VAL A 478 -8.43 -1.29 -54.26
CA VAL A 478 -7.53 -0.43 -55.00
C VAL A 478 -7.64 -0.66 -56.50
N GLU A 479 -7.68 -1.92 -56.91
CA GLU A 479 -7.79 -2.31 -58.35
C GLU A 479 -9.08 -1.81 -58.98
N ALA A 480 -10.24 -2.02 -58.31
CA ALA A 480 -11.55 -1.56 -58.76
C ALA A 480 -11.60 -0.04 -58.99
N HIS A 481 -11.00 0.74 -58.11
CA HIS A 481 -10.97 2.22 -58.24
C HIS A 481 -9.89 2.72 -59.22
N ARG A 482 -8.79 1.97 -59.39
CA ARG A 482 -7.73 2.27 -60.35
C ARG A 482 -8.13 1.92 -61.80
N ALA A 483 -8.95 0.89 -61.97
CA ALA A 483 -9.48 0.50 -63.30
C ALA A 483 -10.37 1.58 -63.96
N ALA A 484 -11.04 2.38 -63.16
CA ALA A 484 -11.91 3.48 -63.64
C ALA A 484 -11.59 4.81 -62.88
N PRO A 485 -10.42 5.42 -63.09
CA PRO A 485 -9.89 6.45 -62.22
C PRO A 485 -10.72 7.74 -62.17
N MET A 486 -11.43 8.08 -63.26
CA MET A 486 -12.29 9.27 -63.31
C MET A 486 -13.78 8.99 -63.12
N THR A 487 -14.20 7.75 -63.28
CA THR A 487 -15.57 7.30 -63.16
C THR A 487 -15.67 6.05 -62.25
N PRO A 488 -15.18 6.14 -61.01
CA PRO A 488 -15.08 5.02 -60.11
C PRO A 488 -16.45 4.42 -59.84
N PRO A 489 -16.51 3.09 -59.64
CA PRO A 489 -17.75 2.41 -59.22
C PRO A 489 -18.22 2.93 -57.86
N ASN A 490 -19.51 2.80 -57.57
CA ASN A 490 -19.99 3.11 -56.22
C ASN A 490 -19.44 2.08 -55.22
N LEU A 491 -18.96 2.53 -54.08
CA LEU A 491 -18.39 1.64 -53.07
C LEU A 491 -19.34 0.49 -52.69
N LYS A 492 -20.64 0.80 -52.60
CA LYS A 492 -21.66 -0.22 -52.29
C LYS A 492 -21.68 -1.35 -53.32
N ASP A 493 -21.61 -0.99 -54.59
CA ASP A 493 -21.65 -1.98 -55.71
C ASP A 493 -20.38 -2.86 -55.66
N VAL A 494 -19.21 -2.26 -55.41
CA VAL A 494 -17.94 -3.01 -55.25
C VAL A 494 -17.98 -3.97 -54.05
N LEU A 495 -18.53 -3.51 -52.91
CA LEU A 495 -18.63 -4.36 -51.72
C LEU A 495 -19.64 -5.51 -51.90
N GLU A 496 -20.77 -5.27 -52.59
CA GLU A 496 -21.73 -6.30 -52.93
C GLU A 496 -21.13 -7.38 -53.86
N GLU A 497 -20.36 -6.95 -54.88
CA GLU A 497 -19.63 -7.85 -55.78
C GLU A 497 -18.58 -8.69 -55.06
N LEU A 498 -17.93 -8.11 -54.04
CA LEU A 498 -16.93 -8.79 -53.21
C LEU A 498 -17.55 -9.62 -52.06
N GLY A 499 -18.88 -9.58 -51.88
CA GLY A 499 -19.57 -10.29 -50.80
C GLY A 499 -19.24 -9.81 -49.40
N VAL A 500 -18.83 -8.50 -49.24
CA VAL A 500 -18.35 -7.93 -47.98
C VAL A 500 -19.26 -6.79 -47.54
N THR A 501 -19.59 -6.74 -46.27
CA THR A 501 -20.38 -5.62 -45.69
C THR A 501 -19.54 -4.38 -45.49
N LEU A 502 -20.18 -3.19 -45.51
CA LEU A 502 -19.50 -1.92 -45.24
C LEU A 502 -18.81 -1.91 -43.85
N LYS A 503 -19.38 -2.62 -42.89
CA LYS A 503 -18.80 -2.73 -41.54
C LYS A 503 -17.46 -3.50 -41.53
N GLU A 504 -17.36 -4.54 -42.32
CA GLU A 504 -16.16 -5.37 -42.49
C GLU A 504 -15.10 -4.64 -43.33
N ALA A 505 -15.50 -3.89 -44.35
CA ALA A 505 -14.62 -3.10 -45.20
C ALA A 505 -14.11 -1.79 -44.54
N ALA A 506 -14.83 -1.26 -43.55
CA ALA A 506 -14.52 0.04 -42.92
C ALA A 506 -13.07 0.17 -42.38
N PRO A 507 -12.47 -0.86 -41.74
CA PRO A 507 -11.08 -0.80 -41.32
C PRO A 507 -10.10 -0.68 -42.50
N VAL A 508 -10.34 -1.44 -43.58
CA VAL A 508 -9.50 -1.44 -44.77
C VAL A 508 -9.59 -0.12 -45.52
N LEU A 509 -10.80 0.43 -45.64
CA LEU A 509 -11.02 1.75 -46.26
C LEU A 509 -10.32 2.88 -45.50
N ARG A 510 -10.34 2.84 -44.16
CA ARG A 510 -9.59 3.82 -43.33
C ARG A 510 -8.09 3.70 -43.56
N LEU A 511 -7.58 2.48 -43.62
CA LEU A 511 -6.15 2.26 -43.91
C LEU A 511 -5.78 2.79 -45.30
N LEU A 512 -6.56 2.48 -46.33
CA LEU A 512 -6.33 2.98 -47.70
C LEU A 512 -6.39 4.51 -47.79
N GLN A 513 -7.22 5.15 -47.00
CA GLN A 513 -7.28 6.60 -46.89
C GLN A 513 -6.04 7.17 -46.16
N GLN A 514 -5.57 6.51 -45.09
CA GLN A 514 -4.39 6.92 -44.33
C GLN A 514 -3.10 6.72 -45.13
N GLU A 515 -3.00 5.66 -45.91
CA GLU A 515 -1.89 5.38 -46.82
C GLU A 515 -1.90 6.31 -48.04
N GLY A 516 -2.99 7.07 -48.24
CA GLY A 516 -3.13 7.91 -49.42
C GLY A 516 -3.30 7.11 -50.72
N ALA A 517 -3.82 5.89 -50.64
CA ALA A 517 -4.13 5.07 -51.81
C ALA A 517 -5.50 5.42 -52.41
N LEU A 518 -6.50 5.62 -51.57
CA LEU A 518 -7.84 6.06 -51.98
C LEU A 518 -8.27 7.33 -51.24
N VAL A 519 -9.09 8.14 -51.87
CA VAL A 519 -9.64 9.38 -51.35
C VAL A 519 -11.16 9.33 -51.35
N LYS A 520 -11.77 9.64 -50.19
CA LYS A 520 -13.22 9.75 -50.05
C LYS A 520 -13.68 11.14 -50.55
N VAL A 521 -14.31 11.17 -51.71
CA VAL A 521 -14.83 12.41 -52.31
C VAL A 521 -16.22 12.74 -51.76
N SER A 522 -17.12 11.75 -51.69
CA SER A 522 -18.44 11.87 -51.06
C SER A 522 -18.89 10.55 -50.47
N GLU A 523 -20.08 10.50 -49.90
CA GLU A 523 -20.64 9.27 -49.37
C GLU A 523 -20.85 8.25 -50.51
N GLY A 524 -20.21 7.07 -50.38
CA GLY A 524 -20.22 6.03 -51.40
C GLY A 524 -19.31 6.24 -52.63
N LEU A 525 -18.64 7.39 -52.76
CA LEU A 525 -17.80 7.70 -53.92
C LEU A 525 -16.32 7.92 -53.47
N TRP A 526 -15.51 6.94 -53.84
CA TRP A 526 -14.07 6.92 -53.54
C TRP A 526 -13.27 6.97 -54.87
N TYR A 527 -12.11 7.58 -54.85
CA TYR A 527 -11.22 7.73 -55.99
C TYR A 527 -9.83 7.21 -55.69
N ASP A 528 -9.13 6.76 -56.71
CA ASP A 528 -7.67 6.58 -56.64
C ASP A 528 -7.01 7.94 -56.35
N ALA A 529 -6.16 8.00 -55.36
CA ALA A 529 -5.56 9.25 -54.91
C ALA A 529 -4.66 9.88 -56.01
N ALA A 530 -3.97 9.06 -56.80
CA ALA A 530 -3.15 9.55 -57.89
C ALA A 530 -4.00 10.22 -58.97
N ALA A 531 -5.18 9.69 -59.26
CA ALA A 531 -6.09 10.29 -60.23
C ALA A 531 -6.64 11.65 -59.77
N VAL A 532 -6.93 11.79 -58.46
CA VAL A 532 -7.36 13.07 -57.88
C VAL A 532 -6.22 14.10 -57.92
N GLU A 533 -4.99 13.71 -57.62
CA GLU A 533 -3.85 14.59 -57.67
C GLU A 533 -3.51 15.02 -59.14
N ASP A 534 -3.64 14.10 -60.10
CA ASP A 534 -3.53 14.47 -61.51
C ASP A 534 -4.61 15.47 -61.94
N LEU A 535 -5.85 15.27 -61.48
CA LEU A 535 -6.94 16.19 -61.74
C LEU A 535 -6.69 17.57 -61.09
N LYS A 536 -6.11 17.62 -59.90
CA LYS A 536 -5.70 18.91 -59.29
C LYS A 536 -4.64 19.61 -60.10
N LYS A 537 -3.65 18.86 -60.66
CA LYS A 537 -2.62 19.43 -61.54
C LYS A 537 -3.25 20.02 -62.79
N ARG A 538 -4.14 19.29 -63.48
CA ARG A 538 -4.85 19.79 -64.66
C ARG A 538 -5.75 21.00 -64.35
N THR A 539 -6.40 20.98 -63.21
CA THR A 539 -7.21 22.10 -62.75
C THR A 539 -6.35 23.33 -62.42
N ARG A 540 -5.16 23.13 -61.86
CA ARG A 540 -4.20 24.22 -61.62
C ARG A 540 -3.68 24.85 -62.94
N ALA A 541 -3.36 23.99 -63.92
CA ALA A 541 -2.96 24.47 -65.25
C ALA A 541 -4.09 25.28 -65.98
N TRP A 542 -5.37 24.90 -65.76
CA TRP A 542 -6.46 25.72 -66.22
C TRP A 542 -6.44 27.14 -65.64
N PHE A 543 -6.16 27.25 -64.35
CA PHE A 543 -6.09 28.54 -63.66
C PHE A 543 -4.82 29.37 -64.04
N GLU A 544 -3.88 28.82 -64.77
CA GLU A 544 -2.77 29.62 -65.35
C GLU A 544 -3.25 30.53 -66.45
N SER A 545 -4.30 30.13 -67.20
CA SER A 545 -4.85 30.88 -68.33
C SER A 545 -6.24 31.49 -68.09
N GLN A 546 -6.92 31.12 -67.03
CA GLN A 546 -8.28 31.53 -66.71
C GLN A 546 -8.40 31.88 -65.21
N ASP A 547 -9.15 32.92 -64.86
CA ASP A 547 -9.31 33.31 -63.44
C ASP A 547 -10.42 32.57 -62.73
N ASP A 548 -11.40 32.07 -63.50
CA ASP A 548 -12.60 31.42 -62.97
C ASP A 548 -12.80 30.03 -63.58
N LEU A 549 -13.34 29.11 -62.77
CA LEU A 549 -13.69 27.76 -63.20
C LEU A 549 -15.21 27.55 -63.02
N THR A 550 -15.96 27.47 -64.11
CA THR A 550 -17.37 27.09 -64.10
C THR A 550 -17.51 25.58 -64.12
N PRO A 551 -18.68 25.01 -63.71
CA PRO A 551 -18.92 23.57 -63.86
C PRO A 551 -18.80 23.07 -65.33
N GLY A 552 -19.12 23.93 -66.31
CA GLY A 552 -18.93 23.62 -67.75
C GLY A 552 -17.46 23.52 -68.11
N ALA A 553 -16.65 24.50 -67.69
CA ALA A 553 -15.20 24.48 -67.89
C ALA A 553 -14.52 23.32 -67.16
N PHE A 554 -14.96 22.99 -65.96
CA PHE A 554 -14.47 21.83 -65.23
C PHE A 554 -14.80 20.50 -65.92
N LYS A 555 -15.93 20.45 -66.64
CA LYS A 555 -16.27 19.29 -67.51
C LYS A 555 -15.23 19.11 -68.62
N GLU A 556 -14.71 20.20 -69.21
CA GLU A 556 -13.65 20.12 -70.19
C GLU A 556 -12.32 19.65 -69.56
N VAL A 557 -11.93 20.23 -68.43
CA VAL A 557 -10.73 19.81 -67.68
C VAL A 557 -10.75 18.33 -67.30
N THR A 558 -11.93 17.79 -66.99
CA THR A 558 -12.10 16.40 -66.61
C THR A 558 -12.26 15.43 -67.80
N GLY A 559 -12.31 15.96 -69.04
CA GLY A 559 -12.51 15.14 -70.23
C GLY A 559 -13.95 14.67 -70.48
N GLY A 560 -14.93 15.41 -69.98
CA GLY A 560 -16.34 15.17 -70.28
C GLY A 560 -17.15 14.44 -69.20
N LEU A 561 -16.71 14.43 -67.96
CA LEU A 561 -17.40 13.76 -66.85
C LEU A 561 -18.89 14.15 -66.75
N THR A 562 -19.68 13.15 -66.41
CA THR A 562 -21.11 13.35 -66.09
C THR A 562 -21.30 14.10 -64.79
N ARG A 563 -22.46 14.74 -64.61
CA ARG A 563 -22.76 15.53 -63.41
C ARG A 563 -22.66 14.72 -62.12
N LYS A 564 -22.88 13.38 -62.18
CA LYS A 564 -22.78 12.43 -61.07
C LYS A 564 -21.38 12.47 -60.41
N TYR A 565 -20.33 12.61 -61.18
CA TYR A 565 -18.93 12.60 -60.70
C TYR A 565 -18.38 14.05 -60.56
N LEU A 566 -18.79 14.94 -61.45
CA LEU A 566 -18.29 16.29 -61.54
C LEU A 566 -18.60 17.16 -60.32
N ILE A 567 -19.84 17.11 -59.84
CA ILE A 567 -20.28 17.94 -58.71
C ILE A 567 -19.58 17.50 -57.41
N PRO A 568 -19.54 16.21 -57.03
CA PRO A 568 -18.79 15.76 -55.84
C PRO A 568 -17.31 16.11 -55.86
N LEU A 569 -16.65 16.05 -57.01
CA LEU A 569 -15.25 16.44 -57.13
C LEU A 569 -15.03 17.94 -56.93
N LEU A 570 -15.90 18.78 -57.43
CA LEU A 570 -15.86 20.22 -57.19
C LEU A 570 -16.08 20.57 -55.71
N GLU A 571 -17.04 19.91 -55.07
CA GLU A 571 -17.30 20.07 -53.61
C GLU A 571 -16.14 19.54 -52.78
N TYR A 572 -15.52 18.45 -53.20
CA TYR A 572 -14.33 17.94 -52.57
C TYR A 572 -13.17 18.94 -52.65
N PHE A 573 -12.91 19.54 -53.80
CA PHE A 573 -11.88 20.56 -53.97
C PHE A 573 -12.14 21.82 -53.12
N ASP A 574 -13.39 22.23 -52.95
CA ASP A 574 -13.77 23.34 -52.09
C ASP A 574 -13.52 22.94 -50.60
N ARG A 575 -13.86 21.71 -50.19
CA ARG A 575 -13.65 21.15 -48.82
C ARG A 575 -12.17 21.04 -48.48
N GLU A 576 -11.35 20.58 -49.43
CA GLU A 576 -9.91 20.48 -49.30
C GLU A 576 -9.22 21.85 -49.37
N ARG A 577 -9.98 22.92 -49.52
CA ARG A 577 -9.48 24.30 -49.65
C ARG A 577 -8.57 24.49 -50.88
N PHE A 578 -8.67 23.61 -51.86
CA PHE A 578 -7.96 23.77 -53.13
C PHE A 578 -8.63 24.83 -54.01
N THR A 579 -9.97 24.83 -54.05
CA THR A 579 -10.77 25.92 -54.69
C THR A 579 -11.66 26.64 -53.67
N MET A 580 -12.20 27.77 -54.08
CA MET A 580 -13.20 28.52 -53.33
C MET A 580 -14.35 28.90 -54.26
N ARG A 581 -15.56 28.56 -53.85
CA ARG A 581 -16.79 28.88 -54.58
C ARG A 581 -17.14 30.37 -54.43
N VAL A 582 -17.33 31.05 -55.54
CA VAL A 582 -17.79 32.42 -55.61
C VAL A 582 -19.00 32.48 -56.58
N GLY A 583 -20.22 32.46 -56.03
CA GLY A 583 -21.45 32.33 -56.84
C GLY A 583 -21.52 30.99 -57.55
N ASP A 584 -21.63 30.99 -58.88
CA ASP A 584 -21.64 29.80 -59.73
C ASP A 584 -20.26 29.40 -60.27
N ARG A 585 -19.22 30.12 -59.87
CA ARG A 585 -17.85 29.91 -60.29
C ARG A 585 -16.94 29.50 -59.12
N ARG A 586 -15.72 29.02 -59.43
CA ARG A 586 -14.69 28.69 -58.45
C ARG A 586 -13.39 29.37 -58.83
N GLN A 587 -12.65 29.77 -57.83
CA GLN A 587 -11.32 30.35 -57.93
C GLN A 587 -10.28 29.51 -57.21
N LEU A 588 -9.06 29.50 -57.67
CA LEU A 588 -7.96 28.79 -57.02
C LEU A 588 -7.60 29.49 -55.69
N ARG A 589 -7.56 28.78 -54.62
CA ARG A 589 -7.21 29.35 -53.31
C ARG A 589 -5.68 29.55 -53.23
N GLY A 590 -5.24 30.77 -52.94
CA GLY A 590 -3.80 31.11 -52.82
C GLY A 590 -3.22 31.84 -54.02
N ARG A 591 -4.01 32.17 -55.04
CA ARG A 591 -3.66 33.18 -56.02
C ARG A 591 -3.92 34.58 -55.40
N VAL A 592 -2.84 35.21 -54.92
CA VAL A 592 -2.89 36.64 -54.62
C VAL A 592 -3.00 37.34 -55.94
N SER A 593 -4.10 38.09 -56.19
CA SER A 593 -4.31 38.96 -57.33
C SER A 593 -3.30 40.10 -57.32
#